data_546b9d0b997a2a02695f80700029a3ce
#
_entry.id   546b9d0b997a2a02695f80700029a3ce
#
_cell.length_a   1.000
_cell.length_b   1.000
_cell.length_c   1.000
_cell.angle_alpha   90.00
_cell.angle_beta   90.00
_cell.angle_gamma   90.00
#
_symmetry.space_group_name_H-M   'P 1'
#
loop_
_entity.id
_entity.type
_entity.pdbx_description
1 polymer ?
#
loop_
_entity_poly.entity_id
_entity_poly.type
_entity_poly.pdbx_seq_one_letter_code
_entity_poly.pdbx_strand_id
1 'polypeptide(L)'
;MKIHEYQGKEILRQFGVPVPRGIPAFTVQEAVEAAQKLGGPVWVVKAQIHAGGRGKGGGVKLGKSLDDVKALSEQILGMQLVTHQTGPVGQKVRRLYIEEGADIKNELYISLVTDRGTQKVAFIASSEGGMDIEEVAHSTPEKIITEYIDPLTGITTEQSKKIAAAIGLSGASVDQAVDLFAKLYKCYMDTDASLVEINPLNCDSKGNLVALDAKFNFDANALFRHPEIVAYRDLDEEDPAEVEASKFDLAYISLDGNIGCLVNGAGLAMATMDTIKLFGGEPANFLDVGGGATAEKVTEAFKIMLKNPEVKGILVNIFGGIMKCDTIAEGVITACKAVNLNVPLVVRMKGTNEELGKKMLAESGLPIIAADTMAEAATKIVAAVK
;
A
#
# COMPACT_ATOMS: atom_id res chain seq x y z
N MET A 1 0.02 5.38 2.55
CA MET A 1 -1.37 5.47 2.04
C MET A 1 -1.34 5.49 0.52
N LYS A 2 -2.20 4.70 -0.15
CA LYS A 2 -2.39 4.69 -1.60
C LYS A 2 -3.60 5.54 -1.97
N ILE A 3 -3.66 5.99 -3.23
CA ILE A 3 -4.82 6.70 -3.79
C ILE A 3 -5.15 6.17 -5.19
N HIS A 4 -6.33 6.50 -5.71
CA HIS A 4 -6.73 6.14 -7.08
C HIS A 4 -6.01 6.97 -8.15
N GLU A 5 -5.91 6.44 -9.37
CA GLU A 5 -5.29 7.11 -10.52
C GLU A 5 -5.85 8.52 -10.75
N TYR A 6 -7.19 8.69 -10.74
CA TYR A 6 -7.79 10.00 -11.00
C TYR A 6 -7.41 11.06 -9.95
N GLN A 7 -7.22 10.63 -8.69
CA GLN A 7 -6.73 11.49 -7.60
C GLN A 7 -5.25 11.82 -7.79
N GLY A 8 -4.43 10.83 -8.16
CA GLY A 8 -3.03 11.05 -8.51
C GLY A 8 -2.86 12.02 -9.68
N LYS A 9 -3.69 11.89 -10.72
CA LYS A 9 -3.70 12.85 -11.84
C LYS A 9 -4.15 14.26 -11.43
N GLU A 10 -5.04 14.37 -10.46
CA GLU A 10 -5.41 15.67 -9.91
C GLU A 10 -4.23 16.34 -9.21
N ILE A 11 -3.47 15.59 -8.41
CA ILE A 11 -2.24 16.08 -7.79
C ILE A 11 -1.23 16.48 -8.89
N LEU A 12 -0.97 15.61 -9.87
CA LEU A 12 -0.05 15.92 -10.98
C LEU A 12 -0.43 17.23 -11.69
N ARG A 13 -1.73 17.45 -11.92
CA ARG A 13 -2.25 18.67 -12.55
C ARG A 13 -2.00 19.92 -11.71
N GLN A 14 -2.14 19.82 -10.38
CA GLN A 14 -1.84 20.92 -9.45
C GLN A 14 -0.36 21.32 -9.51
N PHE A 15 0.52 20.38 -9.75
CA PHE A 15 1.97 20.63 -9.95
C PHE A 15 2.33 20.99 -11.40
N GLY A 16 1.36 21.07 -12.32
CA GLY A 16 1.58 21.43 -13.71
C GLY A 16 2.21 20.33 -14.56
N VAL A 17 2.11 19.06 -14.14
CA VAL A 17 2.46 17.90 -14.95
C VAL A 17 1.31 17.64 -15.94
N PRO A 18 1.59 17.52 -17.26
CA PRO A 18 0.54 17.28 -18.25
C PRO A 18 -0.12 15.91 -18.07
N VAL A 19 -1.45 15.92 -17.96
CA VAL A 19 -2.30 14.71 -17.89
C VAL A 19 -3.50 14.90 -18.81
N PRO A 20 -4.09 13.83 -19.38
CA PRO A 20 -5.31 13.92 -20.16
C PRO A 20 -6.47 14.48 -19.31
N ARG A 21 -7.48 15.06 -19.97
CA ARG A 21 -8.71 15.41 -19.28
C ARG A 21 -9.48 14.14 -18.94
N GLY A 22 -10.02 14.09 -17.73
CA GLY A 22 -10.80 12.95 -17.29
C GLY A 22 -11.73 13.32 -16.14
N ILE A 23 -12.77 12.52 -15.95
CA ILE A 23 -13.81 12.72 -14.95
C ILE A 23 -14.09 11.37 -14.25
N PRO A 24 -14.04 11.29 -12.91
CA PRO A 24 -14.45 10.10 -12.18
C PRO A 24 -15.97 9.90 -12.27
N ALA A 25 -16.39 8.62 -12.25
CA ALA A 25 -17.80 8.23 -12.29
C ALA A 25 -18.06 7.06 -11.34
N PHE A 26 -19.13 7.13 -10.58
CA PHE A 26 -19.52 6.12 -9.58
C PHE A 26 -20.74 5.31 -10.05
N THR A 27 -21.38 5.75 -11.13
CA THR A 27 -22.49 5.08 -11.79
C THR A 27 -22.28 5.07 -13.31
N VAL A 28 -22.97 4.16 -13.99
CA VAL A 28 -22.95 4.09 -15.47
C VAL A 28 -23.47 5.40 -16.09
N GLN A 29 -24.50 6.00 -15.47
CA GLN A 29 -25.06 7.25 -15.92
C GLN A 29 -24.02 8.38 -15.85
N GLU A 30 -23.33 8.53 -14.72
CA GLU A 30 -22.23 9.50 -14.55
C GLU A 30 -21.11 9.27 -15.55
N ALA A 31 -20.80 8.02 -15.90
CA ALA A 31 -19.78 7.71 -16.90
C ALA A 31 -20.15 8.21 -18.30
N VAL A 32 -21.41 8.06 -18.70
CA VAL A 32 -21.92 8.59 -19.98
C VAL A 32 -21.92 10.13 -19.98
N GLU A 33 -22.36 10.75 -18.90
CA GLU A 33 -22.35 12.22 -18.73
C GLU A 33 -20.91 12.76 -18.76
N ALA A 34 -19.96 12.06 -18.12
CA ALA A 34 -18.54 12.40 -18.17
C ALA A 34 -17.99 12.36 -19.59
N ALA A 35 -18.32 11.32 -20.36
CA ALA A 35 -17.91 11.20 -21.74
C ALA A 35 -18.51 12.32 -22.61
N GLN A 36 -19.78 12.65 -22.42
CA GLN A 36 -20.44 13.78 -23.12
C GLN A 36 -19.73 15.10 -22.82
N LYS A 37 -19.41 15.36 -21.55
CA LYS A 37 -18.75 16.59 -21.09
C LYS A 37 -17.31 16.70 -21.62
N LEU A 38 -16.57 15.58 -21.68
CA LEU A 38 -15.21 15.56 -22.23
C LEU A 38 -15.23 15.83 -23.75
N GLY A 39 -16.26 15.36 -24.45
CA GLY A 39 -16.32 15.41 -25.91
C GLY A 39 -15.29 14.49 -26.56
N GLY A 40 -15.23 14.53 -27.88
CA GLY A 40 -14.22 13.81 -28.67
C GLY A 40 -14.71 12.50 -29.27
N PRO A 41 -13.91 11.89 -30.16
CA PRO A 41 -14.31 10.68 -30.87
C PRO A 41 -13.94 9.38 -30.13
N VAL A 42 -13.11 9.44 -29.08
CA VAL A 42 -12.62 8.27 -28.34
C VAL A 42 -12.48 8.60 -26.86
N TRP A 43 -12.94 7.68 -26.03
CA TRP A 43 -12.81 7.73 -24.57
C TRP A 43 -12.15 6.47 -24.06
N VAL A 44 -11.47 6.58 -22.94
CA VAL A 44 -10.92 5.44 -22.20
C VAL A 44 -11.76 5.27 -20.93
N VAL A 45 -12.36 4.09 -20.76
CA VAL A 45 -13.07 3.68 -19.54
C VAL A 45 -12.10 2.90 -18.68
N LYS A 46 -11.73 3.45 -17.52
CA LYS A 46 -10.70 2.90 -16.63
C LYS A 46 -11.28 2.52 -15.27
N ALA A 47 -11.15 1.26 -14.90
CA ALA A 47 -11.41 0.80 -13.53
C ALA A 47 -10.49 1.53 -12.56
N GLN A 48 -11.01 1.92 -11.39
CA GLN A 48 -10.23 2.54 -10.33
C GLN A 48 -10.14 1.58 -9.14
N ILE A 49 -8.95 1.00 -8.96
CA ILE A 49 -8.55 0.18 -7.82
C ILE A 49 -7.11 0.53 -7.44
N HIS A 50 -6.68 0.24 -6.21
CA HIS A 50 -5.31 0.49 -5.73
C HIS A 50 -4.30 -0.58 -6.19
N ALA A 51 -4.42 -1.04 -7.45
CA ALA A 51 -3.55 -2.03 -8.04
C ALA A 51 -3.17 -1.68 -9.49
N GLY A 52 -1.97 -2.05 -9.88
CA GLY A 52 -1.49 -2.00 -11.26
C GLY A 52 -1.98 -3.17 -12.11
N GLY A 53 -1.63 -3.16 -13.41
CA GLY A 53 -1.99 -4.25 -14.34
C GLY A 53 -3.46 -4.26 -14.78
N ARG A 54 -4.20 -3.18 -14.51
CA ARG A 54 -5.64 -3.05 -14.81
C ARG A 54 -5.97 -3.29 -16.28
N GLY A 55 -5.09 -2.85 -17.20
CA GLY A 55 -5.26 -3.07 -18.64
C GLY A 55 -5.24 -4.55 -19.02
N LYS A 56 -4.23 -5.30 -18.53
CA LYS A 56 -4.12 -6.75 -18.73
C LYS A 56 -5.31 -7.51 -18.11
N GLY A 57 -5.82 -7.04 -16.98
CA GLY A 57 -6.99 -7.60 -16.30
C GLY A 57 -8.35 -7.24 -16.96
N GLY A 58 -8.37 -6.44 -18.03
CA GLY A 58 -9.59 -6.03 -18.71
C GLY A 58 -10.32 -4.83 -18.09
N GLY A 59 -9.70 -4.16 -17.11
CA GLY A 59 -10.24 -2.97 -16.45
C GLY A 59 -10.01 -1.65 -17.18
N VAL A 60 -9.38 -1.65 -18.37
CA VAL A 60 -9.16 -0.48 -19.21
C VAL A 60 -9.61 -0.79 -20.62
N LYS A 61 -10.57 -0.03 -21.14
CA LYS A 61 -11.21 -0.27 -22.44
C LYS A 61 -11.43 1.05 -23.21
N LEU A 62 -11.38 0.98 -24.53
CA LEU A 62 -11.62 2.11 -25.43
C LEU A 62 -13.07 2.09 -25.94
N GLY A 63 -13.78 3.21 -25.76
CA GLY A 63 -15.10 3.48 -26.36
C GLY A 63 -15.00 4.49 -27.49
N LYS A 64 -15.68 4.23 -28.59
CA LYS A 64 -15.72 5.08 -29.79
C LYS A 64 -17.09 5.77 -29.98
N SER A 65 -18.03 5.48 -29.09
CA SER A 65 -19.36 6.07 -29.03
C SER A 65 -19.81 6.15 -27.57
N LEU A 66 -20.84 6.95 -27.30
CA LEU A 66 -21.44 7.01 -25.96
C LEU A 66 -22.09 5.67 -25.57
N ASP A 67 -22.63 4.93 -26.55
CA ASP A 67 -23.18 3.60 -26.32
C ASP A 67 -22.07 2.61 -25.93
N ASP A 68 -20.88 2.70 -26.56
CA ASP A 68 -19.71 1.91 -26.13
C ASP A 68 -19.31 2.26 -24.69
N VAL A 69 -19.23 3.55 -24.35
CA VAL A 69 -18.89 3.98 -23.00
C VAL A 69 -19.89 3.42 -21.99
N LYS A 70 -21.20 3.44 -22.32
CA LYS A 70 -22.24 2.85 -21.47
C LYS A 70 -22.02 1.36 -21.26
N ALA A 71 -21.91 0.60 -22.36
CA ALA A 71 -21.73 -0.85 -22.33
C ALA A 71 -20.46 -1.27 -21.58
N LEU A 72 -19.33 -0.57 -21.80
CA LEU A 72 -18.08 -0.80 -21.10
C LEU A 72 -18.17 -0.46 -19.62
N SER A 73 -18.87 0.61 -19.27
CA SER A 73 -19.09 0.98 -17.87
C SER A 73 -19.95 -0.05 -17.14
N GLU A 74 -21.00 -0.59 -17.79
CA GLU A 74 -21.81 -1.69 -17.26
C GLU A 74 -20.99 -2.97 -17.03
N GLN A 75 -20.03 -3.23 -17.91
CA GLN A 75 -19.13 -4.40 -17.81
C GLN A 75 -18.12 -4.25 -16.68
N ILE A 76 -17.52 -3.06 -16.52
CA ILE A 76 -16.35 -2.84 -15.65
C ILE A 76 -16.79 -2.45 -14.25
N LEU A 77 -17.82 -1.63 -14.07
CA LEU A 77 -18.30 -1.21 -12.76
C LEU A 77 -18.91 -2.41 -12.01
N GLY A 78 -18.41 -2.69 -10.83
CA GLY A 78 -18.85 -3.81 -10.01
C GLY A 78 -18.15 -5.14 -10.30
N MET A 79 -17.33 -5.23 -11.37
CA MET A 79 -16.55 -6.44 -11.64
C MET A 79 -15.51 -6.71 -10.55
N GLN A 80 -15.17 -7.98 -10.38
CA GLN A 80 -14.02 -8.41 -9.60
C GLN A 80 -12.79 -8.42 -10.51
N LEU A 81 -11.94 -7.39 -10.39
CA LEU A 81 -10.79 -7.22 -11.26
C LEU A 81 -9.57 -7.95 -10.69
N VAL A 82 -9.13 -8.97 -11.40
CA VAL A 82 -7.96 -9.77 -11.04
C VAL A 82 -6.75 -9.24 -11.81
N THR A 83 -5.70 -8.88 -11.08
CA THR A 83 -4.40 -8.48 -11.60
C THR A 83 -3.30 -9.23 -10.85
N HIS A 84 -2.06 -9.15 -11.29
CA HIS A 84 -0.93 -9.74 -10.57
C HIS A 84 -0.74 -9.14 -9.15
N GLN A 85 -1.26 -7.92 -8.91
CA GLN A 85 -1.15 -7.24 -7.61
C GLN A 85 -2.36 -7.48 -6.68
N THR A 86 -3.52 -7.87 -7.21
CA THR A 86 -4.72 -8.15 -6.40
C THR A 86 -4.80 -9.60 -5.92
N GLY A 87 -3.92 -10.46 -6.42
CA GLY A 87 -4.02 -11.90 -6.22
C GLY A 87 -5.27 -12.53 -6.88
N PRO A 88 -5.53 -13.83 -6.67
CA PRO A 88 -6.60 -14.57 -7.36
C PRO A 88 -8.01 -14.13 -6.94
N VAL A 89 -8.17 -13.54 -5.78
CA VAL A 89 -9.45 -13.03 -5.29
C VAL A 89 -9.86 -11.78 -6.06
N GLY A 90 -8.91 -10.98 -6.51
CA GLY A 90 -9.15 -9.72 -7.20
C GLY A 90 -9.66 -8.61 -6.28
N GLN A 91 -9.93 -7.45 -6.88
CA GLN A 91 -10.50 -6.28 -6.19
C GLN A 91 -11.78 -5.84 -6.88
N LYS A 92 -12.82 -5.52 -6.11
CA LYS A 92 -14.10 -5.03 -6.66
C LYS A 92 -13.95 -3.61 -7.18
N VAL A 93 -14.31 -3.39 -8.43
CA VAL A 93 -14.33 -2.06 -9.05
C VAL A 93 -15.56 -1.30 -8.58
N ARG A 94 -15.36 -0.24 -7.78
CA ARG A 94 -16.46 0.59 -7.22
C ARG A 94 -16.60 1.93 -7.91
N ARG A 95 -15.63 2.30 -8.76
CA ARG A 95 -15.61 3.57 -9.50
C ARG A 95 -14.85 3.44 -10.80
N LEU A 96 -15.16 4.32 -11.72
CA LEU A 96 -14.54 4.44 -13.02
C LEU A 96 -13.85 5.80 -13.16
N TYR A 97 -12.92 5.89 -14.08
CA TYR A 97 -12.39 7.15 -14.59
C TYR A 97 -12.57 7.17 -16.10
N ILE A 98 -13.33 8.16 -16.57
CA ILE A 98 -13.57 8.36 -18.01
C ILE A 98 -12.59 9.42 -18.48
N GLU A 99 -11.74 9.05 -19.42
CA GLU A 99 -10.64 9.89 -19.89
C GLU A 99 -10.73 10.09 -21.40
N GLU A 100 -10.29 11.24 -21.88
CA GLU A 100 -10.17 11.46 -23.33
C GLU A 100 -9.09 10.55 -23.93
N GLY A 101 -9.30 10.12 -25.18
CA GLY A 101 -8.31 9.34 -25.92
C GLY A 101 -7.03 10.15 -26.16
N ALA A 102 -5.88 9.48 -26.11
CA ALA A 102 -4.57 10.07 -26.35
C ALA A 102 -3.94 9.52 -27.65
N ASP A 103 -3.14 10.36 -28.32
CA ASP A 103 -2.25 9.94 -29.40
C ASP A 103 -1.02 9.27 -28.80
N ILE A 104 -0.96 7.95 -28.85
CA ILE A 104 0.13 7.15 -28.27
C ILE A 104 1.14 6.79 -29.34
N LYS A 105 2.39 7.25 -29.18
CA LYS A 105 3.49 6.89 -30.07
C LYS A 105 4.58 6.11 -29.35
N ASN A 106 5.11 6.66 -28.26
CA ASN A 106 6.13 6.00 -27.43
C ASN A 106 5.66 6.00 -25.98
N GLU A 107 5.62 4.84 -25.39
CA GLU A 107 5.30 4.65 -23.99
C GLU A 107 6.58 4.48 -23.19
N LEU A 108 6.77 5.34 -22.20
CA LEU A 108 7.94 5.41 -21.34
C LEU A 108 7.55 5.12 -19.91
N TYR A 109 8.48 4.63 -19.12
CA TYR A 109 8.33 4.45 -17.68
C TYR A 109 9.12 5.50 -16.92
N ILE A 110 8.53 6.14 -15.92
CA ILE A 110 9.23 6.97 -14.95
C ILE A 110 8.66 6.77 -13.55
N SER A 111 9.54 6.75 -12.56
CA SER A 111 9.14 6.72 -11.14
C SER A 111 10.15 7.40 -10.24
N LEU A 112 9.67 7.85 -9.07
CA LEU A 112 10.49 8.34 -7.97
C LEU A 112 10.20 7.52 -6.72
N VAL A 113 11.27 7.08 -6.07
CA VAL A 113 11.21 6.33 -4.80
C VAL A 113 12.34 6.79 -3.87
N THR A 114 12.12 6.66 -2.57
CA THR A 114 13.20 6.87 -1.59
C THR A 114 14.10 5.64 -1.55
N ASP A 115 15.38 5.82 -1.92
CA ASP A 115 16.39 4.80 -1.73
C ASP A 115 17.05 4.92 -0.34
N ARG A 116 16.77 3.96 0.52
CA ARG A 116 17.28 3.94 1.89
C ARG A 116 18.78 3.66 1.96
N GLY A 117 19.32 2.93 0.98
CA GLY A 117 20.73 2.57 0.92
C GLY A 117 21.62 3.79 0.69
N THR A 118 21.26 4.64 -0.26
CA THR A 118 21.98 5.87 -0.59
C THR A 118 21.48 7.11 0.16
N GLN A 119 20.31 7.00 0.84
CA GLN A 119 19.61 8.13 1.49
C GLN A 119 19.26 9.25 0.49
N LYS A 120 18.92 8.88 -0.75
CA LYS A 120 18.57 9.78 -1.85
C LYS A 120 17.22 9.40 -2.46
N VAL A 121 16.72 10.29 -3.30
CA VAL A 121 15.58 9.96 -4.17
C VAL A 121 16.11 9.31 -5.44
N ALA A 122 15.71 8.09 -5.70
CA ALA A 122 16.00 7.40 -6.95
C ALA A 122 14.94 7.78 -7.99
N PHE A 123 15.38 8.39 -9.09
CA PHE A 123 14.61 8.59 -10.30
C PHE A 123 14.87 7.40 -11.23
N ILE A 124 13.87 6.55 -11.42
CA ILE A 124 13.97 5.36 -12.26
C ILE A 124 13.22 5.63 -13.55
N ALA A 125 13.83 5.33 -14.68
CA ALA A 125 13.25 5.55 -15.99
C ALA A 125 13.57 4.41 -16.94
N SER A 126 12.67 4.15 -17.92
CA SER A 126 12.88 3.18 -18.98
C SER A 126 12.20 3.61 -20.28
N SER A 127 12.78 3.19 -21.42
CA SER A 127 12.13 3.28 -22.71
C SER A 127 11.00 2.25 -22.90
N GLU A 128 10.87 1.31 -21.99
CA GLU A 128 9.84 0.25 -22.00
C GLU A 128 8.72 0.63 -21.02
N GLY A 129 7.77 1.46 -21.46
CA GLY A 129 6.57 1.82 -20.72
C GLY A 129 5.36 0.95 -21.11
N GLY A 130 4.28 1.08 -20.34
CA GLY A 130 3.07 0.27 -20.52
C GLY A 130 3.23 -1.20 -20.15
N MET A 131 4.41 -1.59 -19.67
CA MET A 131 4.78 -2.94 -19.25
C MET A 131 5.00 -2.99 -17.72
N ASP A 132 5.08 -4.22 -17.22
CA ASP A 132 5.49 -4.47 -15.84
C ASP A 132 7.00 -4.18 -15.71
N ILE A 133 7.37 -3.22 -14.89
CA ILE A 133 8.77 -2.78 -14.76
C ILE A 133 9.65 -3.86 -14.12
N GLU A 134 9.08 -4.71 -13.27
CA GLU A 134 9.77 -5.85 -12.67
C GLU A 134 10.14 -6.89 -13.73
N GLU A 135 9.27 -7.09 -14.73
CA GLU A 135 9.57 -7.95 -15.88
C GLU A 135 10.69 -7.35 -16.74
N VAL A 136 10.69 -6.04 -16.97
CA VAL A 136 11.77 -5.33 -17.67
C VAL A 136 13.07 -5.44 -16.88
N ALA A 137 13.04 -5.27 -15.57
CA ALA A 137 14.21 -5.39 -14.70
C ALA A 137 14.84 -6.79 -14.73
N HIS A 138 14.02 -7.82 -14.92
CA HIS A 138 14.49 -9.20 -15.01
C HIS A 138 15.02 -9.56 -16.40
N SER A 139 14.32 -9.13 -17.46
CA SER A 139 14.61 -9.54 -18.84
C SER A 139 15.60 -8.65 -19.57
N THR A 140 15.55 -7.35 -19.32
CA THR A 140 16.36 -6.32 -20.02
C THR A 140 16.80 -5.21 -19.06
N PRO A 141 17.58 -5.54 -17.99
CA PRO A 141 17.97 -4.58 -16.94
C PRO A 141 18.73 -3.37 -17.47
N GLU A 142 19.41 -3.50 -18.61
CA GLU A 142 20.15 -2.41 -19.28
C GLU A 142 19.22 -1.29 -19.81
N LYS A 143 17.92 -1.55 -19.94
CA LYS A 143 16.92 -0.54 -20.31
C LYS A 143 16.39 0.27 -19.13
N ILE A 144 16.75 -0.09 -17.92
CA ILE A 144 16.41 0.67 -16.72
C ILE A 144 17.55 1.57 -16.33
N ILE A 145 17.23 2.85 -16.19
CA ILE A 145 18.16 3.89 -15.79
C ILE A 145 17.74 4.41 -14.43
N THR A 146 18.71 4.52 -13.54
CA THR A 146 18.50 5.08 -12.20
C THR A 146 19.46 6.26 -12.00
N GLU A 147 18.90 7.43 -11.72
CA GLU A 147 19.63 8.60 -11.27
C GLU A 147 19.29 8.88 -9.80
N TYR A 148 20.32 9.08 -8.99
CA TYR A 148 20.15 9.40 -7.58
C TYR A 148 20.20 10.91 -7.37
N ILE A 149 19.11 11.45 -6.84
CA ILE A 149 18.93 12.87 -6.60
C ILE A 149 19.20 13.16 -5.12
N ASP A 150 20.13 14.05 -4.85
CA ASP A 150 20.37 14.53 -3.49
C ASP A 150 19.20 15.43 -3.07
N PRO A 151 18.48 15.11 -1.98
CA PRO A 151 17.32 15.89 -1.55
C PRO A 151 17.66 17.32 -1.12
N LEU A 152 18.92 17.62 -0.82
CA LEU A 152 19.36 18.97 -0.48
C LEU A 152 19.51 19.87 -1.70
N THR A 153 19.84 19.32 -2.87
CA THR A 153 20.05 20.08 -4.10
C THR A 153 18.90 19.97 -5.09
N GLY A 154 18.10 18.90 -4.99
CA GLY A 154 17.05 18.57 -5.94
C GLY A 154 17.58 18.04 -7.27
N ILE A 155 16.66 17.76 -8.20
CA ILE A 155 17.02 17.30 -9.55
C ILE A 155 17.60 18.45 -10.36
N THR A 156 18.75 18.20 -10.99
CA THR A 156 19.41 19.18 -11.86
C THR A 156 18.94 19.05 -13.30
N THR A 157 19.08 20.15 -14.07
CA THR A 157 18.83 20.14 -15.52
C THR A 157 19.70 19.12 -16.24
N GLU A 158 20.94 18.94 -15.80
CA GLU A 158 21.88 17.98 -16.39
C GLU A 158 21.42 16.53 -16.16
N GLN A 159 20.99 16.18 -14.94
CA GLN A 159 20.41 14.89 -14.63
C GLN A 159 19.14 14.63 -15.47
N SER A 160 18.24 15.63 -15.55
CA SER A 160 17.03 15.53 -16.35
C SER A 160 17.32 15.28 -17.83
N LYS A 161 18.30 15.98 -18.42
CA LYS A 161 18.71 15.76 -19.82
C LYS A 161 19.33 14.38 -20.01
N LYS A 162 20.14 13.91 -19.06
CA LYS A 162 20.72 12.58 -19.09
C LYS A 162 19.65 11.49 -19.08
N ILE A 163 18.65 11.60 -18.19
CA ILE A 163 17.50 10.67 -18.14
C ILE A 163 16.74 10.72 -19.46
N ALA A 164 16.38 11.91 -19.95
CA ALA A 164 15.61 12.09 -21.17
C ALA A 164 16.29 11.45 -22.39
N ALA A 165 17.58 11.67 -22.54
CA ALA A 165 18.36 11.06 -23.62
C ALA A 165 18.42 9.54 -23.52
N ALA A 166 18.57 9.02 -22.32
CA ALA A 166 18.70 7.60 -22.06
C ALA A 166 17.38 6.81 -22.32
N ILE A 167 16.22 7.44 -22.17
CA ILE A 167 14.92 6.86 -22.53
C ILE A 167 14.48 7.18 -23.97
N GLY A 168 15.39 7.73 -24.79
CA GLY A 168 15.19 7.93 -26.22
C GLY A 168 14.49 9.23 -26.63
N LEU A 169 14.33 10.20 -25.71
CA LEU A 169 13.78 11.51 -26.04
C LEU A 169 14.82 12.36 -26.78
N SER A 170 14.37 13.19 -27.71
CA SER A 170 15.22 14.06 -28.51
C SER A 170 14.51 15.35 -28.91
N GLY A 171 15.28 16.37 -29.29
CA GLY A 171 14.75 17.67 -29.73
C GLY A 171 13.93 18.36 -28.61
N ALA A 172 12.78 18.94 -28.96
CA ALA A 172 11.92 19.67 -28.05
C ALA A 172 11.36 18.84 -26.88
N SER A 173 11.27 17.50 -27.04
CA SER A 173 10.82 16.62 -25.98
C SER A 173 11.78 16.56 -24.79
N VAL A 174 13.08 16.84 -25.02
CA VAL A 174 14.09 16.91 -23.95
C VAL A 174 13.83 18.11 -23.03
N ASP A 175 13.52 19.28 -23.60
CA ASP A 175 13.21 20.47 -22.80
C ASP A 175 11.91 20.29 -22.01
N GLN A 176 10.90 19.65 -22.62
CA GLN A 176 9.67 19.27 -21.93
C GLN A 176 9.95 18.28 -20.78
N ALA A 177 10.84 17.30 -20.99
CA ALA A 177 11.23 16.34 -19.95
C ALA A 177 11.92 17.03 -18.77
N VAL A 178 12.80 17.99 -19.03
CA VAL A 178 13.47 18.78 -17.98
C VAL A 178 12.45 19.50 -17.10
N ASP A 179 11.46 20.16 -17.68
CA ASP A 179 10.39 20.83 -16.96
C ASP A 179 9.49 19.84 -16.20
N LEU A 180 9.08 18.75 -16.88
CA LEU A 180 8.23 17.72 -16.29
C LEU A 180 8.90 17.01 -15.11
N PHE A 181 10.17 16.62 -15.24
CA PHE A 181 10.90 15.91 -14.18
C PHE A 181 11.13 16.81 -12.96
N ALA A 182 11.39 18.10 -13.16
CA ALA A 182 11.50 19.06 -12.07
C ALA A 182 10.15 19.21 -11.32
N LYS A 183 9.03 19.31 -12.04
CA LYS A 183 7.67 19.37 -11.47
C LYS A 183 7.30 18.07 -10.73
N LEU A 184 7.64 16.92 -11.30
CA LEU A 184 7.38 15.63 -10.71
C LEU A 184 8.20 15.42 -9.42
N TYR A 185 9.48 15.81 -9.43
CA TYR A 185 10.32 15.79 -8.24
C TYR A 185 9.77 16.71 -7.15
N LYS A 186 9.36 17.93 -7.52
CA LYS A 186 8.71 18.85 -6.58
C LYS A 186 7.42 18.26 -6.01
N CYS A 187 6.60 17.65 -6.85
CA CYS A 187 5.39 16.95 -6.42
C CYS A 187 5.71 15.84 -5.40
N TYR A 188 6.69 15.01 -5.70
CA TYR A 188 7.16 13.93 -4.82
C TYR A 188 7.57 14.45 -3.44
N MET A 189 8.39 15.50 -3.40
CA MET A 189 8.91 16.08 -2.15
C MET A 189 7.83 16.82 -1.35
N ASP A 190 7.05 17.66 -2.00
CA ASP A 190 6.06 18.52 -1.33
C ASP A 190 4.86 17.74 -0.79
N THR A 191 4.58 16.56 -1.32
CA THR A 191 3.46 15.71 -0.88
C THR A 191 3.88 14.58 0.06
N ASP A 192 5.16 14.51 0.44
CA ASP A 192 5.74 13.37 1.17
C ASP A 192 5.37 12.02 0.53
N ALA A 193 5.41 11.97 -0.78
CA ALA A 193 5.22 10.71 -1.48
C ALA A 193 6.39 9.77 -1.20
N SER A 194 6.12 8.49 -1.01
CA SER A 194 7.13 7.42 -0.94
C SER A 194 7.32 6.72 -2.28
N LEU A 195 6.34 6.88 -3.18
CA LEU A 195 6.36 6.45 -4.58
C LEU A 195 5.51 7.40 -5.41
N VAL A 196 6.06 7.86 -6.52
CA VAL A 196 5.30 8.40 -7.66
C VAL A 196 5.72 7.63 -8.90
N GLU A 197 4.77 6.97 -9.56
CA GLU A 197 5.02 6.19 -10.77
C GLU A 197 4.08 6.65 -11.86
N ILE A 198 4.62 6.85 -13.06
CA ILE A 198 3.90 7.15 -14.28
C ILE A 198 4.24 6.03 -15.30
N ASN A 199 3.27 5.19 -15.56
CA ASN A 199 3.43 4.05 -16.45
C ASN A 199 2.15 3.79 -17.28
N PRO A 200 2.06 4.36 -18.51
CA PRO A 200 3.15 5.02 -19.21
C PRO A 200 3.16 6.57 -19.10
N LEU A 201 4.34 7.14 -19.22
CA LEU A 201 4.52 8.51 -19.73
C LEU A 201 4.54 8.42 -21.25
N ASN A 202 3.58 9.05 -21.90
CA ASN A 202 3.46 9.04 -23.35
C ASN A 202 4.24 10.19 -24.00
N CYS A 203 4.99 9.89 -25.03
CA CYS A 203 5.46 10.88 -26.00
C CYS A 203 4.63 10.74 -27.27
N ASP A 204 3.77 11.73 -27.58
CA ASP A 204 2.87 11.70 -28.72
C ASP A 204 3.60 11.87 -30.09
N SER A 205 2.86 11.81 -31.19
CA SER A 205 3.41 11.97 -32.54
C SER A 205 4.05 13.35 -32.78
N LYS A 206 3.70 14.35 -31.99
CA LYS A 206 4.24 15.72 -32.05
C LYS A 206 5.39 15.94 -31.08
N GLY A 207 5.74 14.94 -30.26
CA GLY A 207 6.78 15.02 -29.25
C GLY A 207 6.33 15.63 -27.93
N ASN A 208 5.03 15.73 -27.66
CA ASN A 208 4.53 16.20 -26.38
C ASN A 208 4.55 15.07 -25.35
N LEU A 209 4.89 15.40 -24.10
CA LEU A 209 4.90 14.48 -22.99
C LEU A 209 3.63 14.60 -22.18
N VAL A 210 2.95 13.45 -21.94
CA VAL A 210 1.68 13.39 -21.20
C VAL A 210 1.66 12.14 -20.32
N ALA A 211 1.36 12.29 -19.04
CA ALA A 211 1.22 11.17 -18.11
C ALA A 211 -0.15 10.48 -18.29
N LEU A 212 -0.15 9.24 -18.81
CA LEU A 212 -1.39 8.48 -19.06
C LEU A 212 -1.86 7.65 -17.87
N ASP A 213 -1.01 7.43 -16.89
CA ASP A 213 -1.35 6.82 -15.60
C ASP A 213 -0.67 7.58 -14.46
N ALA A 214 -1.10 7.35 -13.25
CA ALA A 214 -0.51 7.93 -12.05
C ALA A 214 -0.74 7.00 -10.86
N LYS A 215 0.35 6.56 -10.24
CA LYS A 215 0.32 5.76 -9.02
C LYS A 215 1.10 6.47 -7.94
N PHE A 216 0.45 6.69 -6.81
CA PHE A 216 1.02 7.36 -5.65
C PHE A 216 0.95 6.48 -4.41
N ASN A 217 2.04 6.46 -3.67
CA ASN A 217 2.06 6.06 -2.27
C ASN A 217 2.60 7.22 -1.44
N PHE A 218 1.98 7.51 -0.32
CA PHE A 218 2.40 8.57 0.60
C PHE A 218 2.94 7.96 1.89
N ASP A 219 3.92 8.64 2.50
CA ASP A 219 4.40 8.29 3.82
C ASP A 219 3.28 8.52 4.85
N ALA A 220 2.81 7.44 5.47
CA ALA A 220 1.75 7.51 6.46
C ALA A 220 2.13 8.37 7.68
N ASN A 221 3.42 8.47 8.00
CA ASN A 221 3.92 9.29 9.10
C ASN A 221 3.84 10.79 8.82
N ALA A 222 3.72 11.20 7.56
CA ALA A 222 3.61 12.59 7.15
C ALA A 222 2.17 13.07 6.91
N LEU A 223 1.18 12.18 6.87
CA LEU A 223 -0.20 12.51 6.53
C LEU A 223 -0.85 13.54 7.45
N PHE A 224 -0.37 13.69 8.68
CA PHE A 224 -0.88 14.70 9.61
C PHE A 224 -0.75 16.14 9.08
N ARG A 225 0.17 16.37 8.15
CA ARG A 225 0.38 17.67 7.50
C ARG A 225 -0.23 17.79 6.10
N HIS A 226 -0.92 16.73 5.62
CA HIS A 226 -1.56 16.64 4.31
C HIS A 226 -3.04 16.24 4.43
N PRO A 227 -3.90 17.05 5.08
CA PRO A 227 -5.32 16.72 5.24
C PRO A 227 -6.05 16.59 3.91
N GLU A 228 -5.62 17.30 2.86
CA GLU A 228 -6.15 17.20 1.51
C GLU A 228 -5.87 15.84 0.86
N ILE A 229 -4.71 15.23 1.17
CA ILE A 229 -4.36 13.89 0.70
C ILE A 229 -5.12 12.83 1.53
N VAL A 230 -5.25 13.03 2.83
CA VAL A 230 -6.05 12.15 3.70
C VAL A 230 -7.49 12.04 3.22
N ALA A 231 -8.06 13.13 2.67
CA ALA A 231 -9.41 13.15 2.10
C ALA A 231 -9.58 12.21 0.89
N TYR A 232 -8.50 11.79 0.24
CA TYR A 232 -8.51 10.83 -0.86
C TYR A 232 -8.51 9.36 -0.41
N ARG A 233 -8.39 9.09 0.91
CA ARG A 233 -8.35 7.73 1.45
C ARG A 233 -9.61 6.96 1.09
N ASP A 234 -9.44 5.73 0.60
CA ASP A 234 -10.54 4.82 0.28
C ASP A 234 -10.42 3.56 1.15
N LEU A 235 -11.26 3.49 2.18
CA LEU A 235 -11.24 2.37 3.13
C LEU A 235 -11.68 1.03 2.50
N ASP A 236 -12.43 1.07 1.39
CA ASP A 236 -12.83 -0.13 0.66
C ASP A 236 -11.67 -0.79 -0.12
N GLU A 237 -10.56 -0.07 -0.27
CA GLU A 237 -9.34 -0.54 -0.92
C GLU A 237 -8.25 -0.98 0.08
N GLU A 238 -8.49 -0.81 1.37
CA GLU A 238 -7.58 -1.21 2.44
C GLU A 238 -7.98 -2.56 3.05
N ASP A 239 -7.05 -3.21 3.72
CA ASP A 239 -7.35 -4.44 4.49
C ASP A 239 -8.34 -4.12 5.62
N PRO A 240 -9.47 -4.84 5.73
CA PRO A 240 -10.48 -4.55 6.75
C PRO A 240 -9.97 -4.67 8.19
N ALA A 241 -8.99 -5.55 8.46
CA ALA A 241 -8.40 -5.71 9.79
C ALA A 241 -7.49 -4.51 10.13
N GLU A 242 -6.73 -4.00 9.14
CA GLU A 242 -5.91 -2.80 9.30
C GLU A 242 -6.76 -1.56 9.51
N VAL A 243 -7.87 -1.43 8.77
CA VAL A 243 -8.86 -0.36 8.95
C VAL A 243 -9.47 -0.41 10.35
N GLU A 244 -9.86 -1.60 10.82
CA GLU A 244 -10.43 -1.77 12.17
C GLU A 244 -9.40 -1.41 13.25
N ALA A 245 -8.16 -1.90 13.11
CA ALA A 245 -7.06 -1.63 14.03
C ALA A 245 -6.75 -0.13 14.17
N SER A 246 -6.83 0.60 13.06
CA SER A 246 -6.57 2.04 13.04
C SER A 246 -7.56 2.85 13.90
N LYS A 247 -8.78 2.36 14.13
CA LYS A 247 -9.77 3.01 14.99
C LYS A 247 -9.37 3.02 16.47
N PHE A 248 -8.52 2.06 16.87
CA PHE A 248 -8.02 1.89 18.22
C PHE A 248 -6.55 2.32 18.38
N ASP A 249 -6.01 2.99 17.37
CA ASP A 249 -4.59 3.41 17.36
C ASP A 249 -3.66 2.19 17.59
N LEU A 250 -3.94 1.10 16.87
CA LEU A 250 -3.12 -0.11 16.83
C LEU A 250 -2.36 -0.15 15.51
N ALA A 251 -1.04 -0.38 15.58
CA ALA A 251 -0.24 -0.64 14.39
C ALA A 251 -0.40 -2.13 14.01
N TYR A 252 -1.22 -2.41 13.01
CA TYR A 252 -1.55 -3.75 12.53
C TYR A 252 -1.25 -3.89 11.05
N ILE A 253 -0.64 -5.01 10.66
CA ILE A 253 -0.42 -5.39 9.26
C ILE A 253 -0.80 -6.87 9.13
N SER A 254 -1.70 -7.19 8.21
CA SER A 254 -2.09 -8.56 7.88
C SER A 254 -0.97 -9.29 7.14
N LEU A 255 -0.76 -10.57 7.49
CA LEU A 255 0.17 -11.49 6.84
C LEU A 255 -0.51 -12.83 6.56
N ASP A 256 0.10 -13.67 5.73
CA ASP A 256 -0.49 -14.93 5.24
C ASP A 256 -0.32 -16.14 6.18
N GLY A 257 0.12 -15.94 7.42
CA GLY A 257 0.39 -17.02 8.37
C GLY A 257 -0.84 -17.44 9.20
N ASN A 258 -0.56 -18.31 10.19
CA ASN A 258 -1.58 -18.87 11.07
C ASN A 258 -1.33 -18.64 12.57
N ILE A 259 -0.26 -17.91 12.93
CA ILE A 259 0.06 -17.55 14.31
C ILE A 259 -0.16 -16.05 14.50
N GLY A 260 -1.21 -15.68 15.24
CA GLY A 260 -1.46 -14.30 15.64
C GLY A 260 -0.38 -13.80 16.60
N CYS A 261 0.11 -12.58 16.39
CA CYS A 261 1.15 -11.96 17.21
C CYS A 261 0.61 -10.70 17.89
N LEU A 262 0.74 -10.60 19.22
CA LEU A 262 0.45 -9.41 20.00
C LEU A 262 1.70 -9.02 20.80
N VAL A 263 2.25 -7.86 20.47
CA VAL A 263 3.55 -7.43 21.00
C VAL A 263 3.50 -5.95 21.38
N ASN A 264 4.29 -5.50 22.31
CA ASN A 264 4.51 -4.09 22.59
C ASN A 264 5.88 -3.64 22.10
N GLY A 265 5.87 -2.77 21.10
CA GLY A 265 7.06 -2.23 20.46
C GLY A 265 7.38 -2.91 19.13
N ALA A 266 7.51 -2.10 18.08
CA ALA A 266 7.71 -2.57 16.70
C ALA A 266 8.94 -3.46 16.51
N GLY A 267 10.07 -3.12 17.16
CA GLY A 267 11.29 -3.95 17.09
C GLY A 267 11.10 -5.33 17.71
N LEU A 268 10.38 -5.41 18.84
CA LEU A 268 10.07 -6.68 19.48
C LEU A 268 9.07 -7.49 18.63
N ALA A 269 8.11 -6.83 17.97
CA ALA A 269 7.17 -7.48 17.07
C ALA A 269 7.89 -8.10 15.88
N MET A 270 8.80 -7.40 15.22
CA MET A 270 9.62 -7.95 14.14
C MET A 270 10.46 -9.14 14.61
N ALA A 271 11.17 -9.00 15.74
CA ALA A 271 11.98 -10.08 16.30
C ALA A 271 11.12 -11.30 16.69
N THR A 272 9.88 -11.09 17.14
CA THR A 272 8.94 -12.18 17.46
C THR A 272 8.55 -12.94 16.20
N MET A 273 8.20 -12.24 15.12
CA MET A 273 7.85 -12.85 13.83
C MET A 273 9.03 -13.62 13.24
N ASP A 274 10.24 -13.05 13.26
CA ASP A 274 11.46 -13.72 12.81
C ASP A 274 11.74 -15.00 13.61
N THR A 275 11.53 -14.94 14.92
CA THR A 275 11.69 -16.11 15.79
C THR A 275 10.66 -17.19 15.46
N ILE A 276 9.40 -16.85 15.26
CA ILE A 276 8.36 -17.80 14.82
C ILE A 276 8.78 -18.48 13.52
N LYS A 277 9.23 -17.71 12.54
CA LYS A 277 9.73 -18.22 11.25
C LYS A 277 10.91 -19.16 11.44
N LEU A 278 11.89 -18.80 12.26
CA LEU A 278 13.08 -19.62 12.55
C LEU A 278 12.70 -20.99 13.14
N PHE A 279 11.61 -21.05 13.91
CA PHE A 279 11.11 -22.30 14.50
C PHE A 279 10.08 -23.04 13.62
N GLY A 280 9.90 -22.60 12.36
CA GLY A 280 9.07 -23.26 11.35
C GLY A 280 7.58 -22.95 11.48
N GLY A 281 7.22 -21.80 12.04
CA GLY A 281 5.86 -21.26 12.07
C GLY A 281 5.67 -20.11 11.10
N GLU A 282 4.41 -19.69 10.89
CA GLU A 282 4.04 -18.62 9.99
C GLU A 282 3.24 -17.54 10.74
N PRO A 283 3.78 -16.31 10.93
CA PRO A 283 3.06 -15.21 11.57
C PRO A 283 1.91 -14.73 10.69
N ALA A 284 0.72 -14.55 11.31
CA ALA A 284 -0.50 -14.09 10.64
C ALA A 284 -0.63 -12.56 10.61
N ASN A 285 0.15 -11.86 11.42
CA ASN A 285 0.12 -10.40 11.50
C ASN A 285 1.36 -9.83 12.19
N PHE A 286 1.68 -8.59 11.84
CA PHE A 286 2.41 -7.68 12.71
C PHE A 286 1.39 -6.95 13.58
N LEU A 287 1.65 -6.82 14.88
CA LEU A 287 0.83 -5.99 15.76
C LEU A 287 1.71 -5.41 16.88
N ASP A 288 1.73 -4.10 16.97
CA ASP A 288 2.29 -3.34 18.08
C ASP A 288 1.18 -2.61 18.81
N VAL A 289 0.94 -2.99 20.06
CA VAL A 289 -0.07 -2.34 20.91
C VAL A 289 0.45 -1.03 21.53
N GLY A 290 1.73 -0.70 21.30
CA GLY A 290 2.38 0.49 21.84
C GLY A 290 2.71 0.40 23.34
N GLY A 291 3.49 1.36 23.82
CA GLY A 291 3.93 1.44 25.22
C GLY A 291 2.86 1.91 26.21
N GLY A 292 1.69 2.32 25.75
CA GLY A 292 0.55 2.80 26.55
C GLY A 292 -0.72 1.97 26.38
N ALA A 293 -0.61 0.69 26.01
CA ALA A 293 -1.78 -0.15 25.77
C ALA A 293 -2.64 -0.32 27.03
N THR A 294 -3.94 -0.15 26.83
CA THR A 294 -4.98 -0.39 27.83
C THR A 294 -5.57 -1.80 27.64
N ALA A 295 -6.29 -2.28 28.65
CA ALA A 295 -7.04 -3.53 28.54
C ALA A 295 -8.02 -3.52 27.37
N GLU A 296 -8.59 -2.36 27.03
CA GLU A 296 -9.46 -2.18 25.87
C GLU A 296 -8.71 -2.41 24.55
N LYS A 297 -7.54 -1.74 24.36
CA LYS A 297 -6.70 -1.93 23.15
C LYS A 297 -6.30 -3.39 22.98
N VAL A 298 -5.92 -4.08 24.05
CA VAL A 298 -5.58 -5.51 24.02
C VAL A 298 -6.80 -6.35 23.63
N THR A 299 -7.98 -6.05 24.17
CA THR A 299 -9.21 -6.75 23.82
C THR A 299 -9.57 -6.60 22.35
N GLU A 300 -9.50 -5.39 21.81
CA GLU A 300 -9.77 -5.15 20.38
C GLU A 300 -8.72 -5.80 19.47
N ALA A 301 -7.45 -5.81 19.89
CA ALA A 301 -6.40 -6.54 19.17
C ALA A 301 -6.72 -8.04 19.05
N PHE A 302 -7.15 -8.69 20.13
CA PHE A 302 -7.60 -10.09 20.10
C PHE A 302 -8.79 -10.29 19.17
N LYS A 303 -9.80 -9.42 19.24
CA LYS A 303 -10.98 -9.50 18.36
C LYS A 303 -10.60 -9.39 16.89
N ILE A 304 -9.66 -8.48 16.55
CA ILE A 304 -9.19 -8.29 15.18
C ILE A 304 -8.47 -9.54 14.69
N MET A 305 -7.50 -10.06 15.47
CA MET A 305 -6.76 -11.27 15.10
C MET A 305 -7.67 -12.48 14.90
N LEU A 306 -8.66 -12.67 15.77
CA LEU A 306 -9.57 -13.82 15.73
C LEU A 306 -10.66 -13.73 14.64
N LYS A 307 -10.84 -12.56 14.00
CA LYS A 307 -11.67 -12.44 12.78
C LYS A 307 -11.01 -13.13 11.58
N ASN A 308 -9.70 -13.32 11.59
CA ASN A 308 -9.00 -14.07 10.56
C ASN A 308 -9.15 -15.59 10.84
N PRO A 309 -9.86 -16.35 9.99
CA PRO A 309 -10.11 -17.79 10.22
C PRO A 309 -8.84 -18.65 10.10
N GLU A 310 -7.78 -18.11 9.50
CA GLU A 310 -6.50 -18.80 9.37
C GLU A 310 -5.70 -18.77 10.67
N VAL A 311 -6.01 -17.89 11.62
CA VAL A 311 -5.35 -17.85 12.92
C VAL A 311 -5.71 -19.07 13.75
N LYS A 312 -4.73 -19.94 13.97
CA LYS A 312 -4.85 -21.21 14.71
C LYS A 312 -4.25 -21.15 16.11
N GLY A 313 -3.52 -20.09 16.44
CA GLY A 313 -2.96 -19.86 17.76
C GLY A 313 -2.44 -18.44 17.88
N ILE A 314 -2.26 -17.95 19.11
CA ILE A 314 -1.82 -16.59 19.39
C ILE A 314 -0.58 -16.64 20.28
N LEU A 315 0.44 -15.85 19.91
CA LEU A 315 1.61 -15.56 20.73
C LEU A 315 1.55 -14.11 21.23
N VAL A 316 1.47 -13.95 22.54
CA VAL A 316 1.64 -12.68 23.23
C VAL A 316 3.07 -12.57 23.72
N ASN A 317 3.82 -11.59 23.27
CA ASN A 317 5.20 -11.36 23.68
C ASN A 317 5.38 -9.92 24.18
N ILE A 318 5.51 -9.77 25.48
CA ILE A 318 5.57 -8.48 26.15
C ILE A 318 6.92 -8.27 26.83
N PHE A 319 7.47 -7.08 26.62
CA PHE A 319 8.55 -6.57 27.44
C PHE A 319 8.07 -5.35 28.24
N GLY A 320 7.85 -5.55 29.53
CA GLY A 320 7.37 -4.53 30.45
C GLY A 320 8.45 -3.48 30.71
N GLY A 321 8.17 -2.26 30.25
CA GLY A 321 8.93 -1.06 30.57
C GLY A 321 7.98 -0.03 31.18
N ILE A 322 7.59 0.99 30.39
CA ILE A 322 6.53 1.94 30.74
C ILE A 322 5.21 1.19 30.95
N MET A 323 4.89 0.26 30.04
CA MET A 323 3.79 -0.67 30.21
C MET A 323 4.18 -1.79 31.16
N LYS A 324 3.33 -2.07 32.16
CA LYS A 324 3.57 -3.09 33.17
C LYS A 324 2.95 -4.42 32.78
N CYS A 325 3.61 -5.52 33.14
CA CYS A 325 3.14 -6.88 32.82
C CYS A 325 1.78 -7.22 33.45
N ASP A 326 1.48 -6.72 34.65
CA ASP A 326 0.17 -6.88 35.32
C ASP A 326 -0.97 -6.21 34.52
N THR A 327 -0.77 -5.02 33.98
CA THR A 327 -1.76 -4.34 33.15
C THR A 327 -2.06 -5.14 31.86
N ILE A 328 -1.02 -5.70 31.25
CA ILE A 328 -1.22 -6.57 30.06
C ILE A 328 -1.88 -7.89 30.45
N ALA A 329 -1.49 -8.49 31.57
CA ALA A 329 -2.14 -9.72 32.04
C ALA A 329 -3.63 -9.52 32.25
N GLU A 330 -4.04 -8.39 32.86
CA GLU A 330 -5.45 -8.01 33.00
C GLU A 330 -6.14 -7.86 31.62
N GLY A 331 -5.49 -7.18 30.68
CA GLY A 331 -5.99 -7.01 29.31
C GLY A 331 -6.16 -8.34 28.59
N VAL A 332 -5.17 -9.23 28.66
CA VAL A 332 -5.22 -10.58 28.06
C VAL A 332 -6.35 -11.41 28.68
N ILE A 333 -6.46 -11.44 30.00
CA ILE A 333 -7.52 -12.18 30.70
C ILE A 333 -8.90 -11.66 30.30
N THR A 334 -9.07 -10.32 30.29
CA THR A 334 -10.33 -9.69 29.88
C THR A 334 -10.67 -10.00 28.42
N ALA A 335 -9.71 -9.89 27.53
CA ALA A 335 -9.87 -10.20 26.12
C ALA A 335 -10.27 -11.67 25.92
N CYS A 336 -9.54 -12.63 26.52
CA CYS A 336 -9.83 -14.05 26.39
C CYS A 336 -11.23 -14.42 26.83
N LYS A 337 -11.71 -13.81 27.92
CA LYS A 337 -13.07 -14.00 28.42
C LYS A 337 -14.11 -13.36 27.48
N ALA A 338 -13.85 -12.16 26.97
CA ALA A 338 -14.78 -11.44 26.10
C ALA A 338 -14.97 -12.10 24.73
N VAL A 339 -13.89 -12.69 24.17
CA VAL A 339 -13.94 -13.34 22.85
C VAL A 339 -14.20 -14.84 22.92
N ASN A 340 -14.32 -15.41 24.12
CA ASN A 340 -14.44 -16.86 24.33
C ASN A 340 -13.34 -17.63 23.56
N LEU A 341 -12.09 -17.34 23.88
CA LEU A 341 -10.90 -17.81 23.17
C LEU A 341 -10.90 -19.33 23.01
N ASN A 342 -10.81 -19.79 21.77
CA ASN A 342 -10.88 -21.21 21.39
C ASN A 342 -9.61 -21.71 20.68
N VAL A 343 -8.56 -20.88 20.60
CA VAL A 343 -7.25 -21.24 20.03
C VAL A 343 -6.17 -21.24 21.11
N PRO A 344 -5.09 -22.01 20.96
CA PRO A 344 -3.95 -21.99 21.89
C PRO A 344 -3.39 -20.57 22.07
N LEU A 345 -3.11 -20.21 23.31
CA LEU A 345 -2.51 -18.94 23.68
C LEU A 345 -1.20 -19.18 24.44
N VAL A 346 -0.10 -18.75 23.83
CA VAL A 346 1.20 -18.72 24.46
C VAL A 346 1.53 -17.30 24.91
N VAL A 347 1.95 -17.11 26.15
CA VAL A 347 2.28 -15.78 26.69
C VAL A 347 3.69 -15.80 27.26
N ARG A 348 4.51 -14.88 26.74
CA ARG A 348 5.82 -14.54 27.30
C ARG A 348 5.78 -13.10 27.81
N MET A 349 6.09 -12.92 29.11
CA MET A 349 6.18 -11.62 29.74
C MET A 349 7.53 -11.45 30.44
N LYS A 350 8.18 -10.33 30.24
CA LYS A 350 9.41 -9.91 30.92
C LYS A 350 9.36 -8.44 31.31
N GLY A 351 10.04 -8.07 32.38
CA GLY A 351 10.23 -6.68 32.80
C GLY A 351 9.36 -6.27 34.01
N THR A 352 8.86 -5.02 34.00
CA THR A 352 8.17 -4.45 35.16
C THR A 352 6.93 -5.23 35.56
N ASN A 353 6.83 -5.65 36.82
CA ASN A 353 5.75 -6.46 37.40
C ASN A 353 5.58 -7.84 36.74
N GLU A 354 6.69 -8.43 36.24
CA GLU A 354 6.68 -9.75 35.58
C GLU A 354 6.03 -10.84 36.44
N GLU A 355 6.48 -10.99 37.67
CA GLU A 355 5.98 -12.02 38.60
C GLU A 355 4.50 -11.85 38.94
N LEU A 356 4.04 -10.60 39.11
CA LEU A 356 2.63 -10.32 39.33
C LEU A 356 1.78 -10.67 38.07
N GLY A 357 2.23 -10.26 36.88
CA GLY A 357 1.54 -10.59 35.63
C GLY A 357 1.45 -12.10 35.39
N LYS A 358 2.56 -12.83 35.60
CA LYS A 358 2.57 -14.31 35.48
C LYS A 358 1.61 -14.97 36.48
N LYS A 359 1.60 -14.50 37.72
CA LYS A 359 0.68 -14.98 38.75
C LYS A 359 -0.79 -14.76 38.35
N MET A 360 -1.13 -13.56 37.86
CA MET A 360 -2.48 -13.24 37.39
C MET A 360 -2.95 -14.17 36.27
N LEU A 361 -2.07 -14.43 35.30
CA LEU A 361 -2.36 -15.36 34.20
C LEU A 361 -2.58 -16.81 34.70
N ALA A 362 -1.72 -17.29 35.60
CA ALA A 362 -1.84 -18.63 36.16
C ALA A 362 -3.11 -18.83 37.00
N GLU A 363 -3.54 -17.81 37.74
CA GLU A 363 -4.76 -17.82 38.59
C GLU A 363 -6.03 -17.51 37.80
N SER A 364 -5.94 -17.14 36.51
CA SER A 364 -7.09 -16.74 35.69
C SER A 364 -8.07 -17.88 35.34
N GLY A 365 -7.64 -19.13 35.48
CA GLY A 365 -8.39 -20.31 35.07
C GLY A 365 -8.47 -20.52 33.55
N LEU A 366 -7.73 -19.73 32.76
CA LEU A 366 -7.65 -19.84 31.30
C LEU A 366 -6.53 -20.81 30.89
N PRO A 367 -6.67 -21.54 29.76
CA PRO A 367 -5.67 -22.47 29.26
C PRO A 367 -4.49 -21.74 28.59
N ILE A 368 -3.78 -20.90 29.37
CA ILE A 368 -2.64 -20.11 28.90
C ILE A 368 -1.36 -20.91 29.08
N ILE A 369 -0.55 -20.96 28.04
CA ILE A 369 0.76 -21.61 28.02
C ILE A 369 1.81 -20.54 28.31
N ALA A 370 2.44 -20.56 29.46
CA ALA A 370 3.51 -19.62 29.81
C ALA A 370 4.84 -20.00 29.14
N ALA A 371 5.64 -18.98 28.80
CA ALA A 371 6.99 -19.12 28.31
C ALA A 371 7.92 -18.06 28.90
N ASP A 372 9.18 -18.42 29.14
CA ASP A 372 10.17 -17.51 29.73
C ASP A 372 11.10 -16.88 28.71
N THR A 373 11.35 -17.55 27.59
CA THR A 373 12.21 -17.05 26.51
C THR A 373 11.44 -16.94 25.19
N MET A 374 11.96 -16.15 24.24
CA MET A 374 11.37 -16.05 22.90
C MET A 374 11.41 -17.37 22.16
N ALA A 375 12.54 -18.09 22.26
CA ALA A 375 12.72 -19.42 21.64
C ALA A 375 11.71 -20.43 22.20
N GLU A 376 11.52 -20.45 23.50
CA GLU A 376 10.53 -21.31 24.17
C GLU A 376 9.10 -20.96 23.72
N ALA A 377 8.77 -19.66 23.67
CA ALA A 377 7.46 -19.17 23.23
C ALA A 377 7.18 -19.60 21.79
N ALA A 378 8.14 -19.41 20.88
CA ALA A 378 8.01 -19.83 19.48
C ALA A 378 7.88 -21.36 19.36
N THR A 379 8.70 -22.13 20.08
CA THR A 379 8.59 -23.61 20.09
C THR A 379 7.20 -24.06 20.52
N LYS A 380 6.68 -23.48 21.63
CA LYS A 380 5.38 -23.86 22.18
C LYS A 380 4.22 -23.49 21.25
N ILE A 381 4.21 -22.28 20.68
CA ILE A 381 3.12 -21.88 19.79
C ILE A 381 3.16 -22.67 18.47
N VAL A 382 4.32 -22.88 17.88
CA VAL A 382 4.46 -23.67 16.65
C VAL A 382 4.03 -25.13 16.87
N ALA A 383 4.32 -25.72 18.02
CA ALA A 383 3.85 -27.05 18.37
C ALA A 383 2.33 -27.10 18.59
N ALA A 384 1.74 -26.04 19.11
CA ALA A 384 0.31 -25.99 19.43
C ALA A 384 -0.60 -25.76 18.22
N VAL A 385 -0.05 -25.24 17.09
CA VAL A 385 -0.82 -24.97 15.85
C VAL A 385 -0.62 -26.02 14.75
N LYS A 386 0.25 -27.01 14.98
CA LYS A 386 0.43 -28.19 14.10
C LYS A 386 -0.70 -29.19 14.31
#